data_87c4d0c248069d4ccc926d4f64930af8
#
_entry.id   87c4d0c248069d4ccc926d4f64930af8
#
_cell.length_a   1.000
_cell.length_b   1.000
_cell.length_c   1.000
_cell.angle_alpha   90.00
_cell.angle_beta   90.00
_cell.angle_gamma   90.00
#
_symmetry.space_group_name_H-M   'P 1'
#
loop_
_entity.id
_entity.type
_entity.pdbx_description
1 polymer ?
#
loop_
_entity_poly.entity_id
_entity_poly.type
_entity_poly.pdbx_seq_one_letter_code
_entity_poly.pdbx_strand_id
1 'polypeptide(L)'
;MAITKLSNIGTPQGGGAAHLKNCISYILNSDKTEGLVGGNAGTTPQEVYQVMMDTKQEWEKENGRQGYHFVISFPPGEATKEEAYAVINDFCEEYLGENFDYVFSIHTDQKHMHGHIVFNSVNRMDGYKYRYEKGDWEKYIQPITDRVCEKYGLPPLVYDPHNKIGKSYAAHYAEKE
;
A
#
# COMPACT_ATOMS: atom_id res chain seq x y z
N MET A 1 16.19 4.07 4.84
CA MET A 1 15.08 4.00 5.81
C MET A 1 13.76 4.21 5.06
N ALA A 2 12.89 3.20 5.11
CA ALA A 2 11.61 3.26 4.41
C ALA A 2 10.56 3.98 5.26
N ILE A 3 9.71 4.79 4.62
CA ILE A 3 8.62 5.53 5.27
C ILE A 3 7.31 5.07 4.66
N THR A 4 6.33 4.73 5.51
CA THR A 4 5.04 4.22 5.09
C THR A 4 3.93 5.25 5.32
N LYS A 5 3.03 5.38 4.34
CA LYS A 5 1.87 6.28 4.39
C LYS A 5 0.63 5.53 3.93
N LEU A 6 -0.49 5.75 4.62
CA LEU A 6 -1.79 5.17 4.26
C LEU A 6 -2.77 6.25 3.83
N SER A 7 -3.46 6.01 2.72
CA SER A 7 -4.54 6.86 2.22
C SER A 7 -5.81 6.03 2.01
N ASN A 8 -6.96 6.68 2.18
CA ASN A 8 -8.26 6.04 1.96
C ASN A 8 -8.73 6.21 0.53
N ILE A 9 -9.40 5.20 -0.02
CA ILE A 9 -10.04 5.25 -1.33
C ILE A 9 -11.55 5.17 -1.12
N GLY A 10 -12.27 6.17 -1.62
CA GLY A 10 -13.70 6.30 -1.38
C GLY A 10 -14.00 7.01 -0.08
N THR A 11 -15.27 7.28 0.15
CA THR A 11 -15.75 7.97 1.36
C THR A 11 -16.79 7.11 2.07
N PRO A 12 -17.04 7.35 3.37
CA PRO A 12 -18.09 6.63 4.10
C PRO A 12 -19.48 6.82 3.49
N GLN A 13 -19.70 7.93 2.75
CA GLN A 13 -20.97 8.26 2.13
C GLN A 13 -21.17 7.61 0.76
N GLY A 14 -20.16 6.90 0.25
CA GLY A 14 -20.24 6.20 -1.02
C GLY A 14 -19.53 6.89 -2.18
N GLY A 15 -19.77 6.44 -3.39
CA GLY A 15 -19.25 7.07 -4.61
C GLY A 15 -17.78 6.85 -4.91
N GLY A 16 -17.19 5.78 -4.44
CA GLY A 16 -15.75 5.59 -4.55
C GLY A 16 -15.25 4.64 -5.63
N ALA A 17 -16.14 4.00 -6.41
CA ALA A 17 -15.72 3.02 -7.41
C ALA A 17 -14.79 3.63 -8.47
N ALA A 18 -15.13 4.83 -8.96
CA ALA A 18 -14.27 5.54 -9.91
C ALA A 18 -12.93 5.91 -9.28
N HIS A 19 -12.93 6.29 -8.03
CA HIS A 19 -11.70 6.61 -7.29
C HIS A 19 -10.80 5.37 -7.19
N LEU A 20 -11.37 4.21 -6.87
CA LEU A 20 -10.63 2.94 -6.83
C LEU A 20 -10.01 2.63 -8.19
N LYS A 21 -10.81 2.71 -9.25
CA LYS A 21 -10.36 2.45 -10.61
C LYS A 21 -9.22 3.38 -11.02
N ASN A 22 -9.35 4.67 -10.72
CA ASN A 22 -8.33 5.67 -11.05
C ASN A 22 -7.05 5.43 -10.26
N CYS A 23 -7.14 5.06 -8.99
CA CYS A 23 -5.99 4.78 -8.15
C CYS A 23 -5.22 3.55 -8.66
N ILE A 24 -5.94 2.49 -9.02
CA ILE A 24 -5.32 1.29 -9.59
C ILE A 24 -4.61 1.65 -10.90
N SER A 25 -5.25 2.40 -11.78
CA SER A 25 -4.66 2.83 -13.06
C SER A 25 -3.41 3.67 -12.86
N TYR A 26 -3.43 4.54 -11.85
CA TYR A 26 -2.28 5.39 -11.53
C TYR A 26 -1.07 4.55 -11.09
N ILE A 27 -1.26 3.63 -10.16
CA ILE A 27 -0.13 2.86 -9.65
C ILE A 27 0.42 1.86 -10.67
N LEU A 28 -0.40 1.43 -11.63
CA LEU A 28 0.00 0.49 -12.68
C LEU A 28 0.43 1.17 -13.98
N ASN A 29 0.61 2.48 -13.96
CA ASN A 29 1.07 3.23 -15.14
C ASN A 29 2.46 2.73 -15.56
N SER A 30 2.56 2.16 -16.76
CA SER A 30 3.78 1.56 -17.28
C SER A 30 4.94 2.55 -17.42
N ASP A 31 4.66 3.84 -17.59
CA ASP A 31 5.67 4.89 -17.69
C ASP A 31 6.40 5.10 -16.35
N LYS A 32 5.83 4.63 -15.23
CA LYS A 32 6.36 4.84 -13.89
C LYS A 32 6.95 3.58 -13.27
N THR A 33 6.54 2.41 -13.74
CA THR A 33 6.80 1.14 -13.02
C THR A 33 7.92 0.27 -13.60
N GLU A 34 8.33 0.49 -14.83
CA GLU A 34 9.31 -0.36 -15.53
C GLU A 34 8.96 -1.86 -15.41
N GLY A 35 7.68 -2.19 -15.35
CA GLY A 35 7.21 -3.57 -15.23
C GLY A 35 7.30 -4.17 -13.82
N LEU A 36 7.68 -3.38 -12.83
CA LEU A 36 7.80 -3.83 -11.43
C LEU A 36 6.42 -3.82 -10.76
N VAL A 37 5.64 -4.83 -11.05
CA VAL A 37 4.24 -4.97 -10.61
C VAL A 37 4.04 -6.38 -10.04
N GLY A 38 3.25 -6.49 -8.99
CA GLY A 38 2.91 -7.78 -8.39
C GLY A 38 1.61 -7.72 -7.61
N GLY A 39 1.31 -8.79 -6.89
CA GLY A 39 0.12 -8.88 -6.07
C GLY A 39 -0.68 -10.14 -6.37
N ASN A 40 -1.83 -10.27 -5.69
CA ASN A 40 -2.70 -11.44 -5.83
C ASN A 40 -3.98 -11.17 -6.65
N ALA A 41 -4.20 -9.94 -7.09
CA ALA A 41 -5.43 -9.54 -7.79
C ALA A 41 -5.25 -9.38 -9.30
N GLY A 42 -4.04 -9.55 -9.81
CA GLY A 42 -3.74 -9.36 -11.24
C GLY A 42 -2.67 -8.30 -11.45
N THR A 43 -2.36 -8.02 -12.72
CA THR A 43 -1.32 -7.06 -13.08
C THR A 43 -1.81 -5.96 -14.02
N THR A 44 -3.05 -6.02 -14.47
CA THR A 44 -3.65 -4.97 -15.29
C THR A 44 -4.74 -4.25 -14.51
N PRO A 45 -4.98 -2.96 -14.79
CA PRO A 45 -6.03 -2.22 -14.08
C PRO A 45 -7.41 -2.89 -14.16
N GLN A 46 -7.77 -3.45 -15.30
CA GLN A 46 -9.05 -4.10 -15.52
C GLN A 46 -9.21 -5.36 -14.66
N GLU A 47 -8.16 -6.20 -14.63
CA GLU A 47 -8.17 -7.43 -13.84
C GLU A 47 -8.30 -7.11 -12.34
N VAL A 48 -7.46 -6.21 -11.85
CA VAL A 48 -7.43 -5.86 -10.42
C VAL A 48 -8.76 -5.27 -9.98
N TYR A 49 -9.28 -4.33 -10.75
CA TYR A 49 -10.57 -3.69 -10.46
C TYR A 49 -11.69 -4.73 -10.41
N GLN A 50 -11.73 -5.63 -11.39
CA GLN A 50 -12.78 -6.65 -11.47
C GLN A 50 -12.72 -7.61 -10.27
N VAL A 51 -11.52 -8.07 -9.90
CA VAL A 51 -11.33 -8.95 -8.73
C VAL A 51 -11.82 -8.26 -7.46
N MET A 52 -11.46 -7.01 -7.26
CA MET A 52 -11.88 -6.26 -6.06
C MET A 52 -13.39 -6.03 -6.02
N MET A 53 -14.01 -5.73 -7.16
CA MET A 53 -15.45 -5.55 -7.22
C MET A 53 -16.20 -6.86 -7.03
N ASP A 54 -15.69 -7.95 -7.57
CA ASP A 54 -16.30 -9.29 -7.40
C ASP A 54 -16.32 -9.69 -5.90
N THR A 55 -15.24 -9.43 -5.18
CA THR A 55 -15.19 -9.69 -3.73
C THR A 55 -16.24 -8.86 -2.99
N LYS A 56 -16.37 -7.57 -3.34
CA LYS A 56 -17.37 -6.71 -2.72
C LYS A 56 -18.78 -7.20 -2.98
N GLN A 57 -19.06 -7.66 -4.19
CA GLN A 57 -20.38 -8.17 -4.58
C GLN A 57 -20.69 -9.47 -3.85
N GLU A 58 -19.72 -10.35 -3.74
CA GLU A 58 -19.87 -11.62 -3.03
C GLU A 58 -20.30 -11.41 -1.57
N TRP A 59 -19.73 -10.40 -0.90
CA TRP A 59 -20.03 -10.09 0.50
C TRP A 59 -21.07 -8.99 0.67
N GLU A 60 -21.66 -8.49 -0.43
CA GLU A 60 -22.67 -7.43 -0.43
C GLU A 60 -22.19 -6.15 0.26
N LYS A 61 -20.93 -5.76 0.02
CA LYS A 61 -20.29 -4.60 0.65
C LYS A 61 -19.70 -3.64 -0.37
N GLU A 62 -20.52 -3.22 -1.33
CA GLU A 62 -20.08 -2.34 -2.42
C GLU A 62 -20.03 -0.86 -2.03
N ASN A 63 -20.64 -0.47 -0.91
CA ASN A 63 -20.73 0.90 -0.47
C ASN A 63 -19.61 1.30 0.50
N GLY A 64 -19.43 2.61 0.67
CA GLY A 64 -18.45 3.16 1.60
C GLY A 64 -17.03 3.13 1.07
N ARG A 65 -16.08 2.90 1.94
CA ARG A 65 -14.66 2.79 1.56
C ARG A 65 -14.47 1.68 0.55
N GLN A 66 -13.78 1.99 -0.54
CA GLN A 66 -13.55 1.06 -1.64
C GLN A 66 -12.22 0.34 -1.53
N GLY A 67 -11.27 0.94 -0.87
CA GLY A 67 -9.95 0.36 -0.70
C GLY A 67 -9.01 1.31 0.02
N TYR A 68 -7.74 0.93 0.05
CA TYR A 68 -6.71 1.68 0.74
C TYR A 68 -5.45 1.69 -0.12
N HIS A 69 -4.69 2.76 -0.01
CA HIS A 69 -3.46 2.96 -0.75
C HIS A 69 -2.33 3.18 0.25
N PHE A 70 -1.41 2.22 0.32
CA PHE A 70 -0.17 2.38 1.08
C PHE A 70 0.94 2.85 0.14
N VAL A 71 1.76 3.76 0.63
CA VAL A 71 2.99 4.17 -0.07
C VAL A 71 4.16 3.93 0.87
N ILE A 72 5.15 3.18 0.39
CA ILE A 72 6.41 2.96 1.11
C ILE A 72 7.51 3.63 0.30
N SER A 73 8.11 4.68 0.85
CA SER A 73 9.15 5.45 0.17
C SER A 73 10.53 5.00 0.64
N PHE A 74 11.44 4.88 -0.32
CA PHE A 74 12.85 4.54 -0.05
C PHE A 74 13.72 5.76 -0.35
N PRO A 75 14.61 6.16 0.57
CA PRO A 75 15.54 7.26 0.30
C PRO A 75 16.43 6.96 -0.91
N PRO A 76 16.89 8.00 -1.64
CA PRO A 76 17.72 7.79 -2.82
C PRO A 76 18.98 6.99 -2.49
N GLY A 77 19.29 5.99 -3.31
CA GLY A 77 20.51 5.19 -3.18
C GLY A 77 20.51 4.17 -2.05
N GLU A 78 19.43 4.08 -1.27
CA GLU A 78 19.36 3.14 -0.16
C GLU A 78 18.96 1.72 -0.60
N ALA A 79 18.10 1.62 -1.61
CA ALA A 79 17.64 0.33 -2.10
C ALA A 79 17.75 0.25 -3.62
N THR A 80 18.00 -0.95 -4.14
CA THR A 80 17.90 -1.23 -5.57
C THR A 80 16.43 -1.46 -5.92
N LYS A 81 16.11 -1.44 -7.21
CA LYS A 81 14.76 -1.75 -7.69
C LYS A 81 14.30 -3.13 -7.23
N GLU A 82 15.20 -4.10 -7.30
CA GLU A 82 14.95 -5.48 -6.91
C GLU A 82 14.70 -5.59 -5.42
N GLU A 83 15.48 -4.88 -4.61
CA GLU A 83 15.30 -4.84 -3.16
C GLU A 83 13.97 -4.17 -2.80
N ALA A 84 13.64 -3.06 -3.44
CA ALA A 84 12.37 -2.38 -3.23
C ALA A 84 11.19 -3.30 -3.56
N TYR A 85 11.26 -4.00 -4.69
CA TYR A 85 10.24 -4.97 -5.08
C TYR A 85 10.07 -6.07 -4.02
N ALA A 86 11.18 -6.64 -3.57
CA ALA A 86 11.18 -7.72 -2.58
C ALA A 86 10.57 -7.25 -1.24
N VAL A 87 10.94 -6.05 -0.80
CA VAL A 87 10.39 -5.47 0.44
C VAL A 87 8.87 -5.31 0.34
N ILE A 88 8.40 -4.74 -0.75
CA ILE A 88 6.95 -4.50 -0.93
C ILE A 88 6.20 -5.83 -1.02
N ASN A 89 6.74 -6.78 -1.77
CA ASN A 89 6.13 -8.11 -1.88
C ASN A 89 6.02 -8.80 -0.52
N ASP A 90 7.10 -8.80 0.26
CA ASP A 90 7.12 -9.44 1.57
C ASP A 90 6.20 -8.72 2.57
N PHE A 91 6.15 -7.40 2.52
CA PHE A 91 5.23 -6.61 3.33
C PHE A 91 3.78 -7.02 3.03
N CYS A 92 3.42 -7.10 1.76
CA CYS A 92 2.07 -7.48 1.35
C CYS A 92 1.72 -8.90 1.79
N GLU A 93 2.64 -9.85 1.63
CA GLU A 93 2.41 -11.23 2.04
C GLU A 93 2.17 -11.34 3.53
N GLU A 94 2.91 -10.59 4.33
CA GLU A 94 2.79 -10.63 5.78
C GLU A 94 1.56 -9.87 6.29
N TYR A 95 1.33 -8.65 5.78
CA TYR A 95 0.28 -7.79 6.31
C TYR A 95 -1.10 -8.09 5.73
N LEU A 96 -1.17 -8.35 4.43
CA LEU A 96 -2.43 -8.59 3.72
C LEU A 96 -2.67 -10.08 3.46
N GLY A 97 -1.63 -10.80 3.09
CA GLY A 97 -1.67 -12.24 2.87
C GLY A 97 -2.70 -12.63 1.84
N GLU A 98 -3.48 -13.66 2.17
CA GLU A 98 -4.57 -14.15 1.33
C GLU A 98 -5.92 -13.52 1.72
N ASN A 99 -5.93 -12.68 2.74
CA ASN A 99 -7.17 -12.10 3.27
C ASN A 99 -7.72 -10.94 2.43
N PHE A 100 -6.85 -10.19 1.76
CA PHE A 100 -7.26 -9.04 0.96
C PHE A 100 -6.75 -9.15 -0.46
N ASP A 101 -7.61 -8.77 -1.42
CA ASP A 101 -7.16 -8.58 -2.81
C ASP A 101 -6.23 -7.37 -2.85
N TYR A 102 -5.05 -7.52 -3.41
CA TYR A 102 -4.11 -6.40 -3.51
C TYR A 102 -3.29 -6.45 -4.79
N VAL A 103 -2.80 -5.29 -5.16
CA VAL A 103 -1.83 -5.10 -6.24
C VAL A 103 -0.79 -4.11 -5.75
N PHE A 104 0.44 -4.28 -6.18
CA PHE A 104 1.49 -3.32 -5.86
C PHE A 104 2.36 -3.04 -7.08
N SER A 105 3.04 -1.91 -7.02
CA SER A 105 4.01 -1.51 -8.05
C SER A 105 5.14 -0.71 -7.41
N ILE A 106 6.27 -0.66 -8.11
CA ILE A 106 7.39 0.20 -7.73
C ILE A 106 7.49 1.32 -8.75
N HIS A 107 7.35 2.56 -8.31
CA HIS A 107 7.53 3.73 -9.16
C HIS A 107 8.99 4.16 -9.11
N THR A 108 9.65 4.18 -10.26
CA THR A 108 11.07 4.47 -10.40
C THR A 108 11.35 5.79 -11.12
N ASP A 109 10.30 6.54 -11.44
CA ASP A 109 10.38 7.78 -12.20
C ASP A 109 10.85 9.00 -11.38
N GLN A 110 11.00 8.83 -10.06
CA GLN A 110 11.45 9.87 -9.14
C GLN A 110 12.77 9.47 -8.50
N LYS A 111 13.47 10.44 -7.87
CA LYS A 111 14.71 10.18 -7.14
C LYS A 111 14.50 9.19 -5.98
N HIS A 112 13.35 9.33 -5.31
CA HIS A 112 12.92 8.37 -4.30
C HIS A 112 12.09 7.31 -4.98
N MET A 113 12.45 6.04 -4.82
CA MET A 113 11.58 4.97 -5.27
C MET A 113 10.40 4.85 -4.33
N HIS A 114 9.22 4.68 -4.90
CA HIS A 114 7.99 4.53 -4.14
C HIS A 114 7.35 3.18 -4.44
N GLY A 115 7.13 2.39 -3.40
CA GLY A 115 6.26 1.23 -3.50
C GLY A 115 4.83 1.64 -3.24
N HIS A 116 3.94 1.38 -4.19
CA HIS A 116 2.52 1.68 -4.08
C HIS A 116 1.73 0.39 -3.95
N ILE A 117 0.89 0.30 -2.94
CA ILE A 117 0.05 -0.87 -2.67
C ILE A 117 -1.40 -0.39 -2.63
N VAL A 118 -2.26 -0.97 -3.46
CA VAL A 118 -3.70 -0.76 -3.37
C VAL A 118 -4.33 -2.08 -2.97
N PHE A 119 -5.13 -2.07 -1.90
CA PHE A 119 -5.84 -3.27 -1.48
C PHE A 119 -7.32 -3.00 -1.23
N ASN A 120 -8.10 -4.06 -1.33
CA ASN A 120 -9.54 -4.00 -1.21
C ASN A 120 -9.96 -3.66 0.23
N SER A 121 -11.09 -3.00 0.36
CA SER A 121 -11.65 -2.67 1.67
C SER A 121 -12.30 -3.87 2.35
N VAL A 122 -12.61 -4.94 1.62
CA VAL A 122 -13.32 -6.10 2.13
C VAL A 122 -12.38 -7.30 2.20
N ASN A 123 -12.32 -7.93 3.37
CA ASN A 123 -11.59 -9.18 3.56
C ASN A 123 -12.32 -10.28 2.79
N ARG A 124 -11.63 -10.92 1.84
CA ARG A 124 -12.25 -11.93 0.99
C ARG A 124 -12.55 -13.25 1.68
N MET A 125 -11.93 -13.48 2.84
CA MET A 125 -12.10 -14.73 3.58
C MET A 125 -13.28 -14.69 4.56
N ASP A 126 -13.54 -13.52 5.19
CA ASP A 126 -14.59 -13.39 6.21
C ASP A 126 -15.60 -12.28 5.90
N GLY A 127 -15.35 -11.45 4.89
CA GLY A 127 -16.24 -10.38 4.49
C GLY A 127 -16.21 -9.14 5.37
N TYR A 128 -15.37 -9.10 6.39
CA TYR A 128 -15.24 -7.91 7.22
C TYR A 128 -14.46 -6.82 6.49
N LYS A 129 -14.85 -5.56 6.74
CA LYS A 129 -14.12 -4.43 6.19
C LYS A 129 -12.85 -4.17 6.99
N TYR A 130 -11.78 -3.80 6.28
CA TYR A 130 -10.52 -3.40 6.90
C TYR A 130 -10.75 -2.19 7.79
N ARG A 131 -10.14 -2.21 8.96
CA ARG A 131 -10.14 -1.08 9.89
C ARG A 131 -8.72 -0.66 10.19
N TYR A 132 -8.47 0.63 10.01
CA TYR A 132 -7.24 1.25 10.46
C TYR A 132 -7.56 2.08 11.70
N GLU A 133 -6.96 1.72 12.82
CA GLU A 133 -7.19 2.38 14.08
C GLU A 133 -5.97 3.19 14.50
N LYS A 134 -6.19 4.18 15.37
CA LYS A 134 -5.11 4.99 15.91
C LYS A 134 -4.09 4.09 16.60
N GLY A 135 -2.82 4.23 16.22
CA GLY A 135 -1.74 3.42 16.76
C GLY A 135 -1.38 2.20 15.94
N ASP A 136 -2.17 1.84 14.93
CA ASP A 136 -1.88 0.68 14.08
C ASP A 136 -0.59 0.85 13.28
N TRP A 137 -0.27 2.08 12.89
CA TRP A 137 0.96 2.36 12.16
C TRP A 137 2.19 1.99 12.99
N GLU A 138 2.27 2.46 14.24
CA GLU A 138 3.39 2.19 15.12
C GLU A 138 3.42 0.74 15.61
N LYS A 139 2.26 0.14 15.75
CA LYS A 139 2.10 -1.17 16.34
C LYS A 139 2.31 -2.31 15.35
N TYR A 140 1.89 -2.13 14.12
CA TYR A 140 1.91 -3.19 13.11
C TYR A 140 2.64 -2.82 11.82
N ILE A 141 2.29 -1.68 11.22
CA ILE A 141 2.75 -1.35 9.86
C ILE A 141 4.24 -1.03 9.82
N GLN A 142 4.70 -0.11 10.65
CA GLN A 142 6.12 0.26 10.65
C GLN A 142 7.02 -0.87 11.14
N PRO A 143 6.68 -1.61 12.22
CA PRO A 143 7.49 -2.77 12.62
C PRO A 143 7.62 -3.85 11.54
N ILE A 144 6.55 -4.14 10.80
CA ILE A 144 6.61 -5.09 9.69
C ILE A 144 7.53 -4.55 8.60
N THR A 145 7.37 -3.27 8.24
CA THR A 145 8.21 -2.62 7.24
C THR A 145 9.68 -2.68 7.63
N ASP A 146 10.00 -2.34 8.88
CA ASP A 146 11.38 -2.34 9.37
C ASP A 146 11.98 -3.75 9.36
N ARG A 147 11.23 -4.74 9.81
CA ARG A 147 11.69 -6.13 9.84
C ARG A 147 11.94 -6.66 8.42
N VAL A 148 11.07 -6.35 7.50
CA VAL A 148 11.25 -6.74 6.10
C VAL A 148 12.45 -6.02 5.48
N CYS A 149 12.61 -4.74 5.74
CA CYS A 149 13.79 -3.97 5.28
C CYS A 149 15.08 -4.60 5.81
N GLU A 150 15.10 -4.94 7.08
CA GLU A 150 16.26 -5.56 7.74
C GLU A 150 16.65 -6.88 7.08
N LYS A 151 15.68 -7.67 6.66
CA LYS A 151 15.90 -8.94 5.95
C LYS A 151 16.71 -8.74 4.67
N TYR A 152 16.58 -7.60 4.02
CA TYR A 152 17.31 -7.27 2.79
C TYR A 152 18.48 -6.32 3.02
N GLY A 153 18.89 -6.17 4.28
CA GLY A 153 20.05 -5.34 4.63
C GLY A 153 19.81 -3.85 4.58
N LEU A 154 18.55 -3.42 4.60
CA LEU A 154 18.19 -2.01 4.59
C LEU A 154 18.01 -1.49 6.02
N PRO A 155 18.39 -0.23 6.31
CA PRO A 155 18.29 0.30 7.68
C PRO A 155 16.82 0.41 8.12
N PRO A 156 16.49 -0.02 9.36
CA PRO A 156 15.15 0.19 9.90
C PRO A 156 14.94 1.64 10.32
N LEU A 157 13.67 2.02 10.44
CA LEU A 157 13.31 3.31 10.99
C LEU A 157 13.48 3.28 12.50
N VAL A 158 14.17 4.26 13.05
CA VAL A 158 14.27 4.43 14.51
C VAL A 158 13.04 5.21 14.97
N TYR A 159 12.16 4.53 15.68
CA TYR A 159 10.92 5.11 16.19
C TYR A 159 11.12 5.63 17.61
N ASP A 160 10.81 6.90 17.84
CA ASP A 160 10.77 7.50 19.17
C ASP A 160 9.32 7.87 19.50
N PRO A 161 8.68 7.15 20.46
CA PRO A 161 7.28 7.40 20.79
C PRO A 161 7.03 8.79 21.37
N HIS A 162 8.06 9.48 21.86
CA HIS A 162 7.93 10.83 22.42
C HIS A 162 7.94 11.93 21.35
N ASN A 163 8.29 11.61 20.12
CA ASN A 163 8.51 12.58 19.05
C ASN A 163 7.30 12.80 18.15
N LYS A 164 6.16 12.23 18.43
CA LYS A 164 4.94 12.31 17.59
C LYS A 164 5.22 12.06 16.11
N ILE A 165 6.08 11.11 15.86
CA ILE A 165 6.64 10.82 14.55
C ILE A 165 5.56 10.56 13.48
N GLY A 166 4.48 9.88 13.84
CA GLY A 166 3.40 9.59 12.88
C GLY A 166 2.86 10.85 12.20
N LYS A 167 2.69 11.92 12.97
CA LYS A 167 2.23 13.21 12.44
C LYS A 167 3.34 13.92 11.65
N SER A 168 4.57 13.84 12.15
CA SER A 168 5.75 14.41 11.48
C SER A 168 6.05 13.73 10.16
N TYR A 169 5.86 12.40 10.09
CA TYR A 169 6.11 11.65 8.86
C TYR A 169 5.15 12.06 7.75
N ALA A 170 3.87 12.19 8.06
CA ALA A 170 2.91 12.61 7.07
C ALA A 170 3.26 13.99 6.52
N ALA A 171 3.63 14.93 7.40
CA ALA A 171 4.05 16.28 7.03
C ALA A 171 5.35 16.26 6.20
N HIS A 172 6.34 15.51 6.67
CA HIS A 172 7.63 15.40 6.00
C HIS A 172 7.50 14.77 4.61
N TYR A 173 6.68 13.76 4.49
CA TYR A 173 6.39 13.12 3.21
C TYR A 173 5.70 14.08 2.25
N ALA A 174 4.72 14.83 2.74
CA ALA A 174 3.99 15.81 1.95
C ALA A 174 4.90 16.94 1.45
N GLU A 175 5.87 17.38 2.28
CA GLU A 175 6.82 18.43 1.91
C GLU A 175 7.82 17.99 0.84
N LYS A 176 8.12 16.70 0.74
CA LYS A 176 9.11 16.16 -0.20
C LYS A 176 8.52 15.76 -1.55
N GLU A 177 7.23 15.72 -1.65
CA GLU A 177 6.52 15.44 -2.88
C GLU A 177 6.08 16.71 -3.58
#